data_d49d4a8dc69954c861aacad495b33fbd
#
_entry.id   d49d4a8dc69954c861aacad495b33fbd
#
_cell.length_a   1.000
_cell.length_b   1.000
_cell.length_c   1.000
_cell.angle_alpha   90.00
_cell.angle_beta   90.00
_cell.angle_gamma   90.00
#
_symmetry.space_group_name_H-M   'P 1'
#
loop_
_entity.id
_entity.type
_entity.pdbx_description
1 polymer ?
#
loop_
_entity_poly.entity_id
_entity_poly.type
_entity_poly.pdbx_seq_one_letter_code
_entity_poly.pdbx_strand_id
1 'polypeptide(L)'
;MQRIFKSFLTSRTSLKHLKKNHCPYCTKAEKCKLPLDGLKILDISRILAGPYCTMILGDLGAEIIKVEKPGAGDDTRSWGPPFCGKESVYFLTVNRNKKSIAIDIRTKDGQDLIQKLAKQCDVMVENYIPGKLDQYSLGYKHLSEIAPQLIYCSITGYGQTGPYSQRAGYDVIVSGVGGLMQITGPEDGDPCKVGVAMTDLSTGLYAHGAILAAVLQRQITGRGQHIDCNLFSTQVASLINIGSNYLNAGMEAKRHGTAHQSIVPYQAFKTKDSYILVGAGNDKQFQTLCKVLRLDSLLEDSKYTTNKLRVDNRKSLLSILDNLFITKKTKAWLDVFDGCGIPYGPLNDMENVFSDPQTLHNDMILEMEHSIAGKVRVPGKAVKYSERQMKPTLPPPTLGQHTNEILQSMLNLSENDIKSLRDKKVIQ
;
A
#
# COMPACT_ATOMS: atom_id res chain seq x y z
N MET A 1 -31.47 37.99 -12.70
CA MET A 1 -30.78 36.69 -12.62
C MET A 1 -31.64 35.53 -13.07
N GLN A 2 -32.39 35.66 -14.19
CA GLN A 2 -33.28 34.60 -14.73
C GLN A 2 -33.18 34.45 -16.26
N ARG A 3 -32.07 34.84 -16.88
CA ARG A 3 -31.89 34.76 -18.34
C ARG A 3 -30.65 33.95 -18.82
N ILE A 4 -29.93 33.25 -17.96
CA ILE A 4 -28.74 32.46 -18.32
C ILE A 4 -29.01 30.95 -18.28
N PHE A 5 -30.18 30.47 -17.82
CA PHE A 5 -30.48 29.02 -17.68
C PHE A 5 -31.30 28.41 -18.82
N LYS A 6 -31.52 29.12 -19.94
CA LYS A 6 -32.35 28.61 -21.06
C LYS A 6 -31.60 28.25 -22.35
N SER A 7 -30.25 28.25 -22.38
CA SER A 7 -29.50 27.94 -23.61
C SER A 7 -28.79 26.58 -23.61
N PHE A 8 -28.99 25.73 -22.60
CA PHE A 8 -28.34 24.40 -22.51
C PHE A 8 -29.25 23.19 -22.79
N LEU A 9 -30.46 23.38 -23.29
CA LEU A 9 -31.43 22.29 -23.50
C LEU A 9 -31.85 22.05 -24.95
N THR A 10 -31.11 22.53 -25.94
CA THR A 10 -31.38 22.21 -27.37
C THR A 10 -30.10 21.94 -28.14
N SER A 11 -29.43 20.82 -27.83
CA SER A 11 -28.63 20.08 -28.83
C SER A 11 -28.69 18.59 -28.52
N ARG A 12 -29.85 17.99 -28.80
CA ARG A 12 -29.95 16.57 -29.08
C ARG A 12 -29.37 16.32 -30.49
N THR A 13 -28.07 16.38 -30.60
CA THR A 13 -27.37 15.95 -31.81
C THR A 13 -26.28 14.96 -31.44
N SER A 14 -26.59 13.72 -31.77
CA SER A 14 -25.63 12.68 -32.14
C SER A 14 -24.64 12.14 -31.10
N LEU A 15 -25.18 11.42 -30.11
CA LEU A 15 -24.42 10.39 -29.35
C LEU A 15 -24.24 9.07 -30.16
N LYS A 16 -24.19 9.14 -31.49
CA LYS A 16 -24.10 7.94 -32.35
C LYS A 16 -22.69 7.62 -32.87
N HIS A 17 -21.66 8.31 -32.42
CA HIS A 17 -20.27 8.02 -32.81
C HIS A 17 -19.27 8.02 -31.64
N LEU A 18 -19.66 7.51 -30.49
CA LEU A 18 -18.65 6.91 -29.60
C LEU A 18 -18.27 5.58 -30.28
N LYS A 19 -17.26 5.63 -31.14
CA LYS A 19 -16.49 4.45 -31.55
C LYS A 19 -16.16 3.72 -30.26
N LYS A 20 -16.56 2.46 -30.15
CA LYS A 20 -16.08 1.54 -29.11
C LYS A 20 -14.55 1.59 -29.18
N ASN A 21 -13.95 2.40 -28.32
CA ASN A 21 -12.50 2.40 -28.17
C ASN A 21 -12.15 1.02 -27.61
N HIS A 22 -11.66 0.15 -28.46
CA HIS A 22 -11.13 -1.13 -28.07
C HIS A 22 -9.97 -0.84 -27.10
N CYS A 23 -10.04 -1.41 -25.91
CA CYS A 23 -8.89 -1.50 -25.03
C CYS A 23 -7.73 -2.11 -25.85
N PRO A 24 -6.61 -1.43 -26.07
CA PRO A 24 -5.52 -1.96 -26.91
C PRO A 24 -4.92 -3.26 -26.37
N TYR A 25 -5.20 -3.57 -25.10
CA TYR A 25 -4.81 -4.82 -24.44
C TYR A 25 -5.85 -5.93 -24.59
N CYS A 26 -7.04 -5.65 -25.17
CA CYS A 26 -8.15 -6.56 -25.31
C CYS A 26 -8.60 -6.62 -26.77
N THR A 27 -7.81 -7.25 -27.63
CA THR A 27 -8.15 -7.45 -29.07
C THR A 27 -9.26 -8.48 -29.28
N LYS A 28 -9.65 -9.24 -28.23
CA LYS A 28 -10.83 -10.14 -28.23
C LYS A 28 -11.47 -10.06 -26.84
N ALA A 29 -12.65 -9.49 -26.75
CA ALA A 29 -13.42 -9.26 -25.52
C ALA A 29 -13.67 -10.54 -24.67
N GLU A 30 -13.46 -11.72 -25.21
CA GLU A 30 -13.68 -13.01 -24.55
C GLU A 30 -12.47 -13.54 -23.76
N LYS A 31 -11.28 -12.92 -23.84
CA LYS A 31 -10.05 -13.42 -23.19
C LYS A 31 -9.51 -12.61 -22.02
N CYS A 32 -9.90 -11.36 -21.85
CA CYS A 32 -9.46 -10.58 -20.69
C CYS A 32 -10.11 -11.09 -19.41
N LYS A 33 -9.33 -11.80 -18.60
CA LYS A 33 -9.79 -12.38 -17.34
C LYS A 33 -9.66 -11.43 -16.16
N LEU A 34 -8.70 -10.52 -16.20
CA LEU A 34 -8.37 -9.58 -15.13
C LEU A 34 -8.18 -8.15 -15.67
N PRO A 35 -8.33 -7.11 -14.84
CA PRO A 35 -8.29 -5.70 -15.29
C PRO A 35 -7.00 -5.30 -16.00
N LEU A 36 -5.85 -5.86 -15.61
CA LEU A 36 -4.53 -5.55 -16.17
C LEU A 36 -3.95 -6.71 -16.99
N ASP A 37 -4.79 -7.65 -17.44
CA ASP A 37 -4.33 -8.75 -18.28
C ASP A 37 -3.72 -8.21 -19.58
N GLY A 38 -2.48 -8.65 -19.89
CA GLY A 38 -1.68 -8.15 -20.99
C GLY A 38 -0.74 -6.98 -20.67
N LEU A 39 -0.85 -6.35 -19.49
CA LEU A 39 0.11 -5.35 -19.04
C LEU A 39 1.37 -6.03 -18.49
N LYS A 40 2.56 -5.64 -18.95
CA LYS A 40 3.84 -6.19 -18.51
C LYS A 40 4.62 -5.16 -17.70
N ILE A 41 5.11 -5.56 -16.53
CA ILE A 41 5.83 -4.70 -15.60
C ILE A 41 7.21 -5.28 -15.31
N LEU A 42 8.26 -4.52 -15.59
CA LEU A 42 9.64 -4.81 -15.21
C LEU A 42 9.89 -4.23 -13.82
N ASP A 43 9.97 -5.08 -12.83
CA ASP A 43 10.16 -4.73 -11.41
C ASP A 43 11.63 -4.94 -11.03
N ILE A 44 12.41 -3.87 -10.97
CA ILE A 44 13.79 -3.91 -10.46
C ILE A 44 13.90 -3.34 -9.05
N SER A 45 12.75 -3.14 -8.39
CA SER A 45 12.69 -2.65 -7.02
C SER A 45 12.98 -3.75 -6.00
N ARG A 46 13.33 -3.33 -4.77
CA ARG A 46 13.69 -4.20 -3.66
C ARG A 46 12.95 -3.77 -2.40
N ILE A 47 12.97 -4.62 -1.40
CA ILE A 47 12.50 -4.40 -0.04
C ILE A 47 10.97 -4.38 0.04
N LEU A 48 10.30 -3.21 0.14
CA LEU A 48 8.88 -3.18 0.47
C LEU A 48 8.05 -2.30 -0.46
N ALA A 49 8.27 -1.00 -0.52
CA ALA A 49 7.38 -0.06 -1.21
C ALA A 49 7.15 -0.39 -2.69
N GLY A 50 8.24 -0.61 -3.45
CA GLY A 50 8.18 -1.03 -4.85
C GLY A 50 7.59 -2.43 -5.03
N PRO A 51 8.11 -3.45 -4.33
CA PRO A 51 7.56 -4.81 -4.39
C PRO A 51 6.09 -4.90 -4.00
N TYR A 52 5.61 -4.11 -3.03
CA TYR A 52 4.20 -4.04 -2.65
C TYR A 52 3.35 -3.41 -3.76
N CYS A 53 3.82 -2.32 -4.37
CA CYS A 53 3.18 -1.70 -5.53
C CYS A 53 3.00 -2.72 -6.67
N THR A 54 4.08 -3.38 -7.08
CA THR A 54 4.05 -4.34 -8.21
C THR A 54 3.27 -5.60 -7.88
N MET A 55 3.25 -6.05 -6.61
CA MET A 55 2.39 -7.15 -6.17
C MET A 55 0.90 -6.82 -6.35
N ILE A 56 0.47 -5.61 -5.98
CA ILE A 56 -0.93 -5.19 -6.17
C ILE A 56 -1.29 -5.17 -7.66
N LEU A 57 -0.41 -4.67 -8.52
CA LEU A 57 -0.61 -4.70 -9.97
C LEU A 57 -0.66 -6.14 -10.52
N GLY A 58 0.16 -7.05 -9.97
CA GLY A 58 0.09 -8.48 -10.26
C GLY A 58 -1.23 -9.12 -9.79
N ASP A 59 -1.74 -8.73 -8.62
CA ASP A 59 -3.06 -9.16 -8.14
C ASP A 59 -4.20 -8.72 -9.08
N LEU A 60 -4.00 -7.62 -9.80
CA LEU A 60 -4.92 -7.09 -10.81
C LEU A 60 -4.74 -7.73 -12.20
N GLY A 61 -3.76 -8.60 -12.37
CA GLY A 61 -3.54 -9.38 -13.60
C GLY A 61 -2.34 -8.96 -14.45
N ALA A 62 -1.56 -7.95 -14.04
CA ALA A 62 -0.34 -7.61 -14.74
C ALA A 62 0.71 -8.74 -14.63
N GLU A 63 1.46 -8.98 -15.69
CA GLU A 63 2.62 -9.86 -15.66
C GLU A 63 3.81 -9.11 -15.07
N ILE A 64 4.28 -9.57 -13.90
CA ILE A 64 5.38 -8.92 -13.17
C ILE A 64 6.67 -9.71 -13.37
N ILE A 65 7.68 -9.07 -13.95
CA ILE A 65 9.03 -9.60 -14.15
C ILE A 65 9.95 -8.94 -13.13
N LYS A 66 10.22 -9.65 -12.04
CA LYS A 66 11.11 -9.17 -10.97
C LYS A 66 12.55 -9.50 -11.32
N VAL A 67 13.36 -8.45 -11.53
CA VAL A 67 14.80 -8.59 -11.77
C VAL A 67 15.53 -8.57 -10.44
N GLU A 68 16.33 -9.59 -10.22
CA GLU A 68 17.08 -9.76 -8.99
C GLU A 68 18.57 -9.94 -9.27
N LYS A 69 19.40 -9.59 -8.28
CA LYS A 69 20.85 -9.79 -8.35
C LYS A 69 21.18 -11.28 -8.25
N PRO A 70 22.00 -11.86 -9.15
CA PRO A 70 22.47 -13.22 -9.01
C PRO A 70 23.10 -13.52 -7.64
N GLY A 71 22.84 -14.68 -7.08
CA GLY A 71 23.37 -15.18 -5.82
C GLY A 71 22.71 -14.64 -4.56
N ALA A 72 22.24 -13.38 -4.56
CA ALA A 72 21.69 -12.74 -3.35
C ALA A 72 20.19 -12.43 -3.46
N GLY A 73 19.73 -12.02 -4.63
CA GLY A 73 18.35 -11.57 -4.85
C GLY A 73 18.03 -10.24 -4.19
N ASP A 74 16.75 -10.08 -3.84
CA ASP A 74 16.23 -9.00 -3.02
C ASP A 74 16.76 -9.12 -1.59
N ASP A 75 17.13 -8.00 -0.96
CA ASP A 75 17.68 -7.98 0.40
C ASP A 75 16.76 -8.69 1.41
N THR A 76 15.44 -8.60 1.20
CA THR A 76 14.44 -9.24 2.06
C THR A 76 14.50 -10.76 2.04
N ARG A 77 15.17 -11.40 1.06
CA ARG A 77 15.36 -12.85 1.07
C ARG A 77 16.18 -13.34 2.26
N SER A 78 17.06 -12.46 2.80
CA SER A 78 17.88 -12.74 3.98
C SER A 78 17.27 -12.22 5.30
N TRP A 79 16.15 -11.48 5.24
CA TRP A 79 15.57 -10.87 6.44
C TRP A 79 14.74 -11.88 7.23
N GLY A 80 15.28 -12.31 8.31
CA GLY A 80 14.66 -13.23 9.26
C GLY A 80 15.46 -13.36 10.54
N PRO A 81 14.95 -14.05 11.56
CA PRO A 81 13.68 -14.81 11.60
C PRO A 81 12.45 -13.90 11.51
N PRO A 82 11.26 -14.44 11.10
CA PRO A 82 10.98 -15.83 10.82
C PRO A 82 11.27 -16.26 9.35
N PHE A 83 11.53 -17.54 9.17
CA PHE A 83 11.64 -18.19 7.86
C PHE A 83 10.57 -19.28 7.73
N CYS A 84 10.10 -19.51 6.49
CA CYS A 84 9.30 -20.65 6.11
C CYS A 84 10.17 -21.56 5.22
N GLY A 85 10.60 -22.71 5.75
CA GLY A 85 11.70 -23.45 5.15
C GLY A 85 12.98 -22.61 5.08
N LYS A 86 13.46 -22.34 3.87
CA LYS A 86 14.63 -21.46 3.62
C LYS A 86 14.26 -20.06 3.14
N GLU A 87 12.97 -19.77 2.97
CA GLU A 87 12.48 -18.49 2.45
C GLU A 87 12.11 -17.54 3.59
N SER A 88 12.53 -16.29 3.46
CA SER A 88 12.13 -15.22 4.39
C SER A 88 10.64 -14.96 4.29
N VAL A 89 9.93 -14.94 5.43
CA VAL A 89 8.52 -14.58 5.47
C VAL A 89 8.29 -13.15 4.98
N TYR A 90 9.26 -12.27 5.17
CA TYR A 90 9.19 -10.90 4.66
C TYR A 90 9.13 -10.86 3.13
N PHE A 91 10.02 -11.61 2.46
CA PHE A 91 10.00 -11.73 1.00
C PHE A 91 8.70 -12.35 0.50
N LEU A 92 8.24 -13.41 1.15
CA LEU A 92 7.01 -14.11 0.75
C LEU A 92 5.77 -13.23 0.81
N THR A 93 5.71 -12.25 1.72
CA THR A 93 4.54 -11.39 1.92
C THR A 93 4.22 -10.49 0.74
N VAL A 94 5.22 -9.99 -0.01
CA VAL A 94 5.05 -8.93 -1.02
C VAL A 94 5.48 -9.33 -2.44
N ASN A 95 5.71 -10.62 -2.70
CA ASN A 95 6.22 -11.05 -4.01
C ASN A 95 5.37 -12.13 -4.71
N ARG A 96 4.11 -12.35 -4.29
CA ARG A 96 3.18 -13.21 -5.05
C ARG A 96 2.89 -12.64 -6.43
N ASN A 97 2.52 -13.47 -7.37
CA ASN A 97 2.22 -13.12 -8.78
C ASN A 97 3.40 -12.50 -9.53
N LYS A 98 4.64 -12.82 -9.14
CA LYS A 98 5.84 -12.36 -9.84
C LYS A 98 6.61 -13.53 -10.44
N LYS A 99 7.27 -13.28 -11.57
CA LYS A 99 8.29 -14.13 -12.17
C LYS A 99 9.66 -13.56 -11.83
N SER A 100 10.57 -14.34 -11.23
CA SER A 100 11.92 -13.89 -10.92
C SER A 100 12.90 -14.24 -12.05
N ILE A 101 13.67 -13.24 -12.48
CA ILE A 101 14.81 -13.36 -13.36
C ILE A 101 16.06 -12.82 -12.67
N ALA A 102 17.14 -13.58 -12.63
CA ALA A 102 18.39 -13.16 -12.00
C ALA A 102 19.37 -12.60 -13.03
N ILE A 103 19.59 -11.26 -13.00
CA ILE A 103 20.48 -10.54 -13.93
C ILE A 103 21.39 -9.58 -13.15
N ASP A 104 22.69 -9.60 -13.43
CA ASP A 104 23.63 -8.62 -12.89
C ASP A 104 23.64 -7.35 -13.76
N ILE A 105 22.87 -6.33 -13.35
CA ILE A 105 22.76 -5.04 -14.03
C ILE A 105 24.05 -4.20 -14.04
N ARG A 106 25.10 -4.62 -13.33
CA ARG A 106 26.39 -3.94 -13.32
C ARG A 106 27.24 -4.32 -14.55
N THR A 107 26.94 -5.46 -15.17
CA THR A 107 27.61 -5.91 -16.40
C THR A 107 26.97 -5.30 -17.63
N LYS A 108 27.77 -5.09 -18.70
CA LYS A 108 27.24 -4.54 -19.95
C LYS A 108 26.18 -5.47 -20.58
N ASP A 109 26.45 -6.77 -20.60
CA ASP A 109 25.50 -7.78 -21.11
C ASP A 109 24.18 -7.74 -20.31
N GLY A 110 24.24 -7.56 -18.97
CA GLY A 110 23.06 -7.43 -18.11
C GLY A 110 22.27 -6.14 -18.39
N GLN A 111 22.96 -5.01 -18.60
CA GLN A 111 22.31 -3.75 -19.00
C GLN A 111 21.57 -3.90 -20.32
N ASP A 112 22.19 -4.53 -21.31
CA ASP A 112 21.60 -4.76 -22.62
C ASP A 112 20.36 -5.67 -22.53
N LEU A 113 20.37 -6.68 -21.64
CA LEU A 113 19.20 -7.52 -21.36
C LEU A 113 18.05 -6.70 -20.76
N ILE A 114 18.33 -5.86 -19.77
CA ILE A 114 17.29 -5.01 -19.14
C ILE A 114 16.71 -4.02 -20.14
N GLN A 115 17.54 -3.40 -21.00
CA GLN A 115 17.05 -2.50 -22.07
C GLN A 115 16.14 -3.23 -23.07
N LYS A 116 16.49 -4.47 -23.44
CA LYS A 116 15.65 -5.30 -24.33
C LYS A 116 14.32 -5.66 -23.66
N LEU A 117 14.33 -6.02 -22.36
CA LEU A 117 13.12 -6.29 -21.60
C LEU A 117 12.25 -5.03 -21.46
N ALA A 118 12.85 -3.88 -21.16
CA ALA A 118 12.14 -2.61 -21.02
C ALA A 118 11.38 -2.22 -22.31
N LYS A 119 11.92 -2.52 -23.50
CA LYS A 119 11.22 -2.32 -24.78
C LYS A 119 9.96 -3.17 -24.95
N GLN A 120 9.86 -4.28 -24.22
CA GLN A 120 8.73 -5.20 -24.28
C GLN A 120 7.77 -5.07 -23.10
N CYS A 121 8.10 -4.20 -22.14
CA CYS A 121 7.30 -3.94 -20.97
C CYS A 121 6.59 -2.58 -21.10
N ASP A 122 5.47 -2.46 -20.41
CA ASP A 122 4.65 -1.25 -20.35
C ASP A 122 5.10 -0.31 -19.25
N VAL A 123 5.57 -0.87 -18.14
CA VAL A 123 5.97 -0.14 -16.94
C VAL A 123 7.29 -0.69 -16.45
N MET A 124 8.14 0.19 -15.95
CA MET A 124 9.32 -0.17 -15.15
C MET A 124 9.20 0.46 -13.78
N VAL A 125 9.44 -0.31 -12.72
CA VAL A 125 9.43 0.15 -11.33
C VAL A 125 10.81 -0.07 -10.72
N GLU A 126 11.37 0.98 -10.09
CA GLU A 126 12.68 0.95 -9.46
C GLU A 126 12.67 1.71 -8.13
N ASN A 127 13.65 1.45 -7.25
CA ASN A 127 13.83 2.18 -5.99
C ASN A 127 15.31 2.39 -5.61
N TYR A 128 16.13 2.69 -6.59
CA TYR A 128 17.52 3.06 -6.40
C TYR A 128 17.66 4.53 -6.01
N ILE A 129 18.81 4.90 -5.46
CA ILE A 129 19.15 6.32 -5.23
C ILE A 129 19.20 7.02 -6.60
N PRO A 130 18.64 8.23 -6.72
CA PRO A 130 18.64 9.01 -7.97
C PRO A 130 20.00 9.09 -8.65
N GLY A 131 20.03 8.87 -9.97
CA GLY A 131 21.26 8.85 -10.77
C GLY A 131 22.00 7.49 -10.76
N LYS A 132 21.65 6.54 -9.90
CA LYS A 132 22.34 5.24 -9.86
C LYS A 132 22.11 4.42 -11.14
N LEU A 133 20.87 4.37 -11.61
CA LEU A 133 20.52 3.65 -12.83
C LEU A 133 20.99 4.37 -14.10
N ASP A 134 21.21 5.68 -14.05
CA ASP A 134 21.80 6.43 -15.18
C ASP A 134 23.23 5.96 -15.47
N GLN A 135 24.00 5.57 -14.44
CA GLN A 135 25.34 5.00 -14.59
C GLN A 135 25.36 3.68 -15.36
N TYR A 136 24.20 3.00 -15.42
CA TYR A 136 24.02 1.73 -16.14
C TYR A 136 23.22 1.90 -17.43
N SER A 137 22.93 3.13 -17.87
CA SER A 137 22.03 3.41 -19.00
C SER A 137 20.65 2.78 -18.84
N LEU A 138 20.16 2.69 -17.60
CA LEU A 138 18.86 2.15 -17.21
C LEU A 138 17.96 3.22 -16.57
N GLY A 139 18.40 4.47 -16.47
CA GLY A 139 17.58 5.59 -15.99
C GLY A 139 16.55 6.03 -17.00
N TYR A 140 15.56 6.82 -16.53
CA TYR A 140 14.42 7.27 -17.34
C TYR A 140 14.85 7.97 -18.63
N LYS A 141 15.84 8.87 -18.55
CA LYS A 141 16.31 9.63 -19.74
C LYS A 141 16.72 8.69 -20.87
N HIS A 142 17.51 7.67 -20.57
CA HIS A 142 17.98 6.73 -21.57
C HIS A 142 16.86 5.80 -22.06
N LEU A 143 16.07 5.24 -21.13
CA LEU A 143 15.02 4.27 -21.50
C LEU A 143 13.88 4.94 -22.26
N SER A 144 13.55 6.21 -22.00
CA SER A 144 12.50 6.93 -22.74
C SER A 144 12.88 7.20 -24.21
N GLU A 145 14.16 7.25 -24.56
CA GLU A 145 14.62 7.37 -25.94
C GLU A 145 14.41 6.07 -26.73
N ILE A 146 14.65 4.92 -26.09
CA ILE A 146 14.58 3.60 -26.75
C ILE A 146 13.22 2.90 -26.59
N ALA A 147 12.41 3.34 -25.62
CA ALA A 147 11.07 2.85 -25.31
C ALA A 147 10.14 4.02 -24.92
N PRO A 148 9.73 4.90 -25.86
CA PRO A 148 9.00 6.14 -25.54
C PRO A 148 7.61 5.92 -24.95
N GLN A 149 7.07 4.71 -25.02
CA GLN A 149 5.80 4.33 -24.40
C GLN A 149 5.96 3.79 -22.96
N LEU A 150 7.20 3.60 -22.49
CA LEU A 150 7.47 3.05 -21.16
C LEU A 150 7.07 4.05 -20.08
N ILE A 151 6.24 3.60 -19.15
CA ILE A 151 5.96 4.32 -17.92
C ILE A 151 7.05 3.93 -16.92
N TYR A 152 7.81 4.92 -16.44
CA TYR A 152 8.94 4.70 -15.55
C TYR A 152 8.59 5.23 -14.16
N CYS A 153 8.50 4.36 -13.16
CA CYS A 153 8.14 4.74 -11.79
C CYS A 153 9.35 4.58 -10.86
N SER A 154 9.85 5.70 -10.35
CA SER A 154 10.90 5.75 -9.33
C SER A 154 10.29 5.91 -7.95
N ILE A 155 10.61 4.99 -7.04
CA ILE A 155 10.18 5.03 -5.63
C ILE A 155 11.41 5.27 -4.77
N THR A 156 11.59 6.50 -4.26
CA THR A 156 12.80 6.91 -3.53
C THR A 156 12.46 7.42 -2.12
N GLY A 157 13.48 7.66 -1.30
CA GLY A 157 13.27 8.24 0.02
C GLY A 157 12.74 9.68 -0.03
N TYR A 158 13.33 10.53 -0.91
CA TYR A 158 13.11 11.97 -0.90
C TYR A 158 12.82 12.59 -2.26
N GLY A 159 12.65 11.81 -3.31
CA GLY A 159 12.40 12.29 -4.68
C GLY A 159 13.66 12.37 -5.54
N GLN A 160 13.44 12.60 -6.84
CA GLN A 160 14.51 12.65 -7.85
C GLN A 160 15.33 13.95 -7.77
N THR A 161 14.78 15.00 -7.15
CA THR A 161 15.38 16.32 -7.04
C THR A 161 15.30 16.87 -5.62
N GLY A 162 15.89 18.01 -5.37
CA GLY A 162 15.85 18.68 -4.08
C GLY A 162 17.02 18.35 -3.15
N PRO A 163 17.08 19.01 -1.97
CA PRO A 163 18.27 18.99 -1.10
C PRO A 163 18.55 17.62 -0.49
N TYR A 164 17.56 16.72 -0.45
CA TYR A 164 17.69 15.39 0.17
C TYR A 164 17.68 14.24 -0.85
N SER A 165 17.67 14.51 -2.14
CA SER A 165 17.56 13.48 -3.20
C SER A 165 18.64 12.39 -3.09
N GLN A 166 19.85 12.73 -2.63
CA GLN A 166 20.96 11.77 -2.48
C GLN A 166 21.00 11.08 -1.10
N ARG A 167 20.03 11.37 -0.20
CA ARG A 167 19.97 10.70 1.11
C ARG A 167 19.27 9.35 0.97
N ALA A 168 19.82 8.35 1.65
CA ALA A 168 19.11 7.07 1.83
C ALA A 168 17.87 7.29 2.71
N GLY A 169 16.74 6.75 2.28
CA GLY A 169 15.47 6.80 3.01
C GLY A 169 14.89 5.42 3.19
N TYR A 170 14.73 5.01 4.46
CA TYR A 170 13.92 3.86 4.85
C TYR A 170 12.67 4.36 5.56
N ASP A 171 11.65 3.52 5.65
CA ASP A 171 10.37 3.82 6.32
C ASP A 171 10.56 4.53 7.66
N VAL A 172 11.31 3.93 8.59
CA VAL A 172 11.49 4.48 9.94
C VAL A 172 12.17 5.86 9.95
N ILE A 173 13.13 6.08 9.05
CA ILE A 173 13.82 7.37 8.93
C ILE A 173 12.86 8.43 8.40
N VAL A 174 12.13 8.10 7.32
CA VAL A 174 11.22 9.05 6.69
C VAL A 174 9.98 9.30 7.56
N SER A 175 9.47 8.31 8.29
CA SER A 175 8.39 8.52 9.26
C SER A 175 8.81 9.49 10.39
N GLY A 176 10.07 9.46 10.79
CA GLY A 176 10.64 10.43 11.74
C GLY A 176 10.74 11.83 11.13
N VAL A 177 11.44 11.95 9.99
CA VAL A 177 11.65 13.25 9.30
C VAL A 177 10.33 13.85 8.81
N GLY A 178 9.37 13.04 8.41
CA GLY A 178 8.04 13.44 7.91
C GLY A 178 6.97 13.61 9.00
N GLY A 179 7.35 13.58 10.29
CA GLY A 179 6.48 13.95 11.42
C GLY A 179 5.58 12.85 11.98
N LEU A 180 5.39 11.71 11.30
CA LEU A 180 4.51 10.64 11.77
C LEU A 180 4.92 10.09 13.13
N MET A 181 6.23 9.85 13.32
CA MET A 181 6.74 9.29 14.55
C MET A 181 6.53 10.25 15.74
N GLN A 182 6.70 11.56 15.53
CA GLN A 182 6.52 12.59 16.56
C GLN A 182 5.08 12.60 17.11
N ILE A 183 4.08 12.33 16.27
CA ILE A 183 2.67 12.35 16.66
C ILE A 183 2.12 10.96 17.08
N THR A 184 2.96 9.92 17.06
CA THR A 184 2.59 8.54 17.39
C THR A 184 3.19 8.14 18.72
N GLY A 185 2.36 7.62 19.63
CA GLY A 185 2.78 7.16 20.95
C GLY A 185 1.87 7.64 22.07
N PRO A 186 2.14 7.23 23.32
CA PRO A 186 1.39 7.67 24.52
C PRO A 186 1.49 9.19 24.69
N GLU A 187 0.46 9.82 25.29
CA GLU A 187 0.41 11.27 25.52
C GLU A 187 1.62 11.75 26.32
N ASP A 188 1.95 11.07 27.42
CA ASP A 188 3.05 11.39 28.32
C ASP A 188 4.28 10.49 28.13
N GLY A 189 4.40 9.81 26.97
CA GLY A 189 5.49 8.89 26.68
C GLY A 189 6.38 9.32 25.51
N ASP A 190 7.33 8.46 25.15
CA ASP A 190 8.23 8.68 24.03
C ASP A 190 7.51 8.52 22.66
N PRO A 191 8.02 9.19 21.60
CA PRO A 191 7.60 8.91 20.23
C PRO A 191 7.80 7.45 19.85
N CYS A 192 6.83 6.87 19.14
CA CYS A 192 6.85 5.47 18.70
C CYS A 192 6.73 5.37 17.20
N LYS A 193 7.40 4.38 16.61
CA LYS A 193 7.10 4.01 15.23
C LYS A 193 5.77 3.24 15.16
N VAL A 194 5.07 3.33 14.02
CA VAL A 194 3.95 2.43 13.74
C VAL A 194 4.46 1.00 13.59
N GLY A 195 3.69 0.02 14.04
CA GLY A 195 4.10 -1.39 14.09
C GLY A 195 4.50 -1.99 12.72
N VAL A 196 3.85 -1.55 11.64
CA VAL A 196 4.20 -1.88 10.25
C VAL A 196 4.93 -0.71 9.59
N ALA A 197 5.61 -0.94 8.46
CA ALA A 197 6.29 0.10 7.68
C ALA A 197 5.26 0.94 6.89
N MET A 198 4.51 1.79 7.59
CA MET A 198 3.33 2.48 7.06
C MET A 198 3.68 3.45 5.94
N THR A 199 4.82 4.13 6.01
CA THR A 199 5.27 5.06 4.97
C THR A 199 5.58 4.32 3.66
N ASP A 200 6.26 3.16 3.73
CA ASP A 200 6.51 2.29 2.57
C ASP A 200 5.20 1.77 1.96
N LEU A 201 4.29 1.24 2.80
CA LEU A 201 3.00 0.72 2.33
C LEU A 201 2.18 1.81 1.64
N SER A 202 2.08 2.99 2.25
CA SER A 202 1.36 4.14 1.68
C SER A 202 2.00 4.58 0.36
N THR A 203 3.34 4.60 0.27
CA THR A 203 4.05 4.96 -0.96
C THR A 203 3.79 3.94 -2.06
N GLY A 204 3.79 2.64 -1.75
CA GLY A 204 3.41 1.60 -2.68
C GLY A 204 1.97 1.75 -3.20
N LEU A 205 1.03 2.14 -2.33
CA LEU A 205 -0.35 2.45 -2.71
C LEU A 205 -0.44 3.69 -3.61
N TYR A 206 0.28 4.77 -3.32
CA TYR A 206 0.34 5.94 -4.21
C TYR A 206 0.95 5.58 -5.56
N ALA A 207 2.05 4.84 -5.58
CA ALA A 207 2.74 4.44 -6.80
C ALA A 207 1.86 3.58 -7.71
N HIS A 208 1.14 2.58 -7.16
CA HIS A 208 0.25 1.75 -7.98
C HIS A 208 -0.87 2.58 -8.61
N GLY A 209 -1.48 3.51 -7.87
CA GLY A 209 -2.50 4.42 -8.38
C GLY A 209 -1.95 5.36 -9.46
N ALA A 210 -0.75 5.91 -9.26
CA ALA A 210 -0.07 6.75 -10.25
C ALA A 210 0.26 5.99 -11.54
N ILE A 211 0.69 4.72 -11.44
CA ILE A 211 0.93 3.86 -12.60
C ILE A 211 -0.38 3.62 -13.37
N LEU A 212 -1.48 3.31 -12.69
CA LEU A 212 -2.79 3.13 -13.33
C LEU A 212 -3.24 4.41 -14.06
N ALA A 213 -3.09 5.58 -13.44
CA ALA A 213 -3.38 6.87 -14.07
C ALA A 213 -2.50 7.12 -15.30
N ALA A 214 -1.19 6.79 -15.23
CA ALA A 214 -0.27 6.92 -16.36
C ALA A 214 -0.61 5.95 -17.50
N VAL A 215 -1.05 4.73 -17.20
CA VAL A 215 -1.53 3.77 -18.21
C VAL A 215 -2.74 4.33 -18.96
N LEU A 216 -3.72 4.91 -18.25
CA LEU A 216 -4.88 5.56 -18.87
C LEU A 216 -4.47 6.77 -19.71
N GLN A 217 -3.57 7.63 -19.21
CA GLN A 217 -3.08 8.79 -19.95
C GLN A 217 -2.33 8.37 -21.22
N ARG A 218 -1.52 7.30 -21.15
CA ARG A 218 -0.81 6.75 -22.31
C ARG A 218 -1.76 6.31 -23.43
N GLN A 219 -2.96 5.80 -23.11
CA GLN A 219 -3.96 5.46 -24.13
C GLN A 219 -4.40 6.68 -24.96
N ILE A 220 -4.33 7.88 -24.38
CA ILE A 220 -4.69 9.13 -25.03
C ILE A 220 -3.49 9.71 -25.78
N THR A 221 -2.32 9.72 -25.15
CA THR A 221 -1.12 10.44 -25.64
C THR A 221 -0.20 9.57 -26.52
N GLY A 222 -0.31 8.25 -26.42
CA GLY A 222 0.62 7.29 -27.04
C GLY A 222 2.00 7.26 -26.39
N ARG A 223 2.25 8.03 -25.30
CA ARG A 223 3.57 8.18 -24.66
C ARG A 223 3.53 7.79 -23.19
N GLY A 224 4.61 7.16 -22.73
CA GLY A 224 4.89 6.97 -21.31
C GLY A 224 5.36 8.26 -20.64
N GLN A 225 5.66 8.15 -19.34
CA GLN A 225 6.15 9.28 -18.54
C GLN A 225 6.98 8.79 -17.36
N HIS A 226 7.71 9.71 -16.73
CA HIS A 226 8.38 9.49 -15.45
C HIS A 226 7.43 9.80 -14.30
N ILE A 227 7.32 8.87 -13.36
CA ILE A 227 6.59 9.03 -12.09
C ILE A 227 7.65 9.10 -10.99
N ASP A 228 7.78 10.24 -10.34
CA ASP A 228 8.58 10.40 -9.11
C ASP A 228 7.64 10.25 -7.91
N CYS A 229 7.68 9.09 -7.28
CA CYS A 229 6.89 8.77 -6.09
C CYS A 229 7.85 8.52 -4.93
N ASN A 230 7.82 9.37 -3.88
CA ASN A 230 8.79 9.26 -2.82
C ASN A 230 8.14 9.18 -1.43
N LEU A 231 8.87 8.54 -0.50
CA LEU A 231 8.38 8.28 0.85
C LEU A 231 8.08 9.58 1.60
N PHE A 232 8.96 10.59 1.47
CA PHE A 232 8.81 11.83 2.21
C PHE A 232 7.56 12.62 1.80
N SER A 233 7.35 12.80 0.50
CA SER A 233 6.13 13.48 0.00
C SER A 233 4.87 12.71 0.36
N THR A 234 4.90 11.37 0.26
CA THR A 234 3.81 10.50 0.71
C THR A 234 3.52 10.69 2.19
N GLN A 235 4.57 10.69 3.02
CA GLN A 235 4.41 10.85 4.46
C GLN A 235 3.83 12.22 4.82
N VAL A 236 4.32 13.30 4.22
CA VAL A 236 3.80 14.66 4.46
C VAL A 236 2.34 14.77 4.00
N ALA A 237 1.99 14.23 2.82
CA ALA A 237 0.61 14.20 2.33
C ALA A 237 -0.31 13.39 3.27
N SER A 238 0.21 12.34 3.92
CA SER A 238 -0.55 11.51 4.86
C SER A 238 -0.80 12.18 6.24
N LEU A 239 -0.23 13.33 6.52
CA LEU A 239 -0.53 14.09 7.74
C LEU A 239 -1.94 14.70 7.74
N ILE A 240 -2.56 14.84 6.56
CA ILE A 240 -3.95 15.32 6.36
C ILE A 240 -4.40 16.44 7.32
N ASN A 241 -5.39 16.16 8.18
CA ASN A 241 -5.93 17.15 9.12
C ASN A 241 -4.91 17.64 10.15
N ILE A 242 -3.98 16.79 10.60
CA ILE A 242 -2.94 17.18 11.56
C ILE A 242 -2.01 18.22 10.94
N GLY A 243 -1.53 17.98 9.72
CA GLY A 243 -0.75 18.95 8.96
C GLY A 243 -1.55 20.23 8.66
N SER A 244 -2.83 20.10 8.29
CA SER A 244 -3.71 21.24 8.03
C SER A 244 -3.96 22.10 9.28
N ASN A 245 -4.06 21.50 10.47
CA ASN A 245 -4.20 22.22 11.73
C ASN A 245 -2.98 23.12 12.00
N TYR A 246 -1.78 22.60 11.74
CA TYR A 246 -0.57 23.40 11.87
C TYR A 246 -0.49 24.51 10.81
N LEU A 247 -0.69 24.19 9.55
CA LEU A 247 -0.58 25.14 8.44
C LEU A 247 -1.59 26.28 8.51
N ASN A 248 -2.79 26.06 9.03
CA ASN A 248 -3.86 27.07 9.05
C ASN A 248 -4.02 27.74 10.42
N ALA A 249 -3.71 27.08 11.51
CA ALA A 249 -3.97 27.58 12.87
C ALA A 249 -2.70 27.62 13.75
N GLY A 250 -1.53 27.26 13.24
CA GLY A 250 -0.29 27.17 14.02
C GLY A 250 -0.36 26.15 15.17
N MET A 251 -1.32 25.22 15.11
CA MET A 251 -1.54 24.25 16.17
C MET A 251 -0.53 23.12 16.07
N GLU A 252 0.43 23.09 17.00
CA GLU A 252 1.41 22.01 17.09
C GLU A 252 0.74 20.69 17.46
N ALA A 253 1.12 19.62 16.75
CA ALA A 253 0.56 18.30 16.97
C ALA A 253 1.18 17.61 18.18
N LYS A 254 0.34 16.92 18.98
CA LYS A 254 0.74 16.16 20.16
C LYS A 254 0.40 14.68 19.97
N ARG A 255 1.06 13.84 20.75
CA ARG A 255 0.67 12.45 20.92
C ARG A 255 -0.59 12.35 21.76
N HIS A 256 -1.48 11.46 21.39
CA HIS A 256 -2.75 11.21 22.10
C HIS A 256 -2.98 9.73 22.41
N GLY A 257 -1.94 8.89 22.33
CA GLY A 257 -2.08 7.45 22.48
C GLY A 257 -3.09 6.87 21.51
N THR A 258 -4.16 6.30 22.04
CA THR A 258 -5.28 5.77 21.22
C THR A 258 -6.41 6.77 21.03
N ALA A 259 -6.32 7.97 21.63
CA ALA A 259 -7.42 8.93 21.65
C ALA A 259 -7.43 9.82 20.40
N HIS A 260 -8.63 10.18 19.97
CA HIS A 260 -8.82 11.19 18.94
C HIS A 260 -8.63 12.60 19.52
N GLN A 261 -7.93 13.49 18.77
CA GLN A 261 -7.64 14.85 19.22
C GLN A 261 -8.90 15.68 19.50
N SER A 262 -9.91 15.62 18.64
CA SER A 262 -11.03 16.54 18.58
C SER A 262 -12.40 15.87 18.80
N ILE A 263 -12.45 14.60 19.19
CA ILE A 263 -13.68 13.83 19.46
C ILE A 263 -13.54 13.09 20.77
N VAL A 264 -14.52 13.24 21.67
CA VAL A 264 -14.51 12.64 23.00
C VAL A 264 -15.89 12.11 23.37
N PRO A 265 -16.00 10.82 23.81
CA PRO A 265 -14.94 9.81 23.83
C PRO A 265 -14.71 9.16 22.46
N TYR A 266 -13.45 8.91 22.12
CA TYR A 266 -13.04 8.12 20.97
C TYR A 266 -11.62 7.59 21.24
N GLN A 267 -11.52 6.43 21.88
CA GLN A 267 -10.25 5.82 22.30
C GLN A 267 -10.41 4.38 22.77
N ALA A 268 -9.29 3.74 23.12
CA ALA A 268 -9.28 2.49 23.85
C ALA A 268 -9.43 2.75 25.37
N PHE A 269 -10.25 1.96 26.02
CA PHE A 269 -10.45 1.91 27.47
C PHE A 269 -9.96 0.59 28.04
N LYS A 270 -9.24 0.62 29.16
CA LYS A 270 -8.78 -0.58 29.83
C LYS A 270 -9.97 -1.33 30.44
N THR A 271 -10.05 -2.61 30.20
CA THR A 271 -11.01 -3.51 30.78
C THR A 271 -10.33 -4.39 31.86
N LYS A 272 -11.06 -5.30 32.48
CA LYS A 272 -10.50 -6.19 33.51
C LYS A 272 -9.39 -7.11 32.96
N ASP A 273 -9.40 -7.43 31.67
CA ASP A 273 -8.53 -8.42 31.04
C ASP A 273 -7.79 -7.92 29.80
N SER A 274 -8.23 -6.83 29.16
CA SER A 274 -7.59 -6.27 27.95
C SER A 274 -8.02 -4.82 27.75
N TYR A 275 -8.43 -4.46 26.52
CA TYR A 275 -8.94 -3.14 26.14
C TYR A 275 -10.17 -3.27 25.24
N ILE A 276 -11.06 -2.27 25.31
CA ILE A 276 -12.14 -2.06 24.36
C ILE A 276 -12.00 -0.68 23.73
N LEU A 277 -12.15 -0.58 22.42
CA LEU A 277 -12.23 0.69 21.69
C LEU A 277 -13.70 1.12 21.64
N VAL A 278 -13.98 2.38 21.96
CA VAL A 278 -15.32 2.96 21.89
C VAL A 278 -15.22 4.35 21.28
N GLY A 279 -16.08 4.64 20.29
CA GLY A 279 -16.15 5.92 19.63
C GLY A 279 -17.56 6.51 19.66
N ALA A 280 -17.69 7.76 20.11
CA ALA A 280 -18.91 8.55 20.00
C ALA A 280 -18.62 9.80 19.15
N GLY A 281 -18.70 9.65 17.83
CA GLY A 281 -18.30 10.66 16.86
C GLY A 281 -19.20 11.90 16.79
N ASN A 282 -20.36 11.89 17.44
CA ASN A 282 -21.29 13.00 17.51
C ASN A 282 -22.15 12.94 18.78
N ASP A 283 -22.91 14.00 19.05
CA ASP A 283 -23.71 14.10 20.29
C ASP A 283 -24.78 13.02 20.39
N LYS A 284 -25.39 12.59 19.29
CA LYS A 284 -26.39 11.50 19.30
C LYS A 284 -25.74 10.17 19.68
N GLN A 285 -24.54 9.88 19.19
CA GLN A 285 -23.79 8.68 19.58
C GLN A 285 -23.35 8.74 21.05
N PHE A 286 -22.98 9.91 21.56
CA PHE A 286 -22.69 10.10 22.98
C PHE A 286 -23.92 9.84 23.85
N GLN A 287 -25.11 10.33 23.45
CA GLN A 287 -26.37 10.02 24.13
C GLN A 287 -26.64 8.50 24.17
N THR A 288 -26.43 7.83 23.03
CA THR A 288 -26.56 6.35 22.97
C THR A 288 -25.57 5.66 23.91
N LEU A 289 -24.31 6.10 23.91
CA LEU A 289 -23.28 5.59 24.81
C LEU A 289 -23.69 5.69 26.28
N CYS A 290 -24.15 6.87 26.70
CA CYS A 290 -24.58 7.09 28.07
C CYS A 290 -25.74 6.17 28.47
N LYS A 291 -26.73 5.99 27.61
CA LYS A 291 -27.86 5.08 27.84
C LYS A 291 -27.41 3.62 27.97
N VAL A 292 -26.55 3.16 27.05
CA VAL A 292 -26.01 1.79 27.03
C VAL A 292 -25.20 1.52 28.31
N LEU A 293 -24.44 2.51 28.76
CA LEU A 293 -23.63 2.41 29.99
C LEU A 293 -24.39 2.74 31.27
N ARG A 294 -25.68 3.14 31.19
CA ARG A 294 -26.50 3.60 32.32
C ARG A 294 -25.88 4.79 33.06
N LEU A 295 -25.34 5.74 32.29
CA LEU A 295 -24.76 6.98 32.79
C LEU A 295 -25.61 8.19 32.37
N ASP A 296 -26.93 8.09 32.57
CA ASP A 296 -27.89 9.13 32.14
C ASP A 296 -27.60 10.49 32.77
N SER A 297 -27.03 10.53 33.97
CA SER A 297 -26.60 11.77 34.64
C SER A 297 -25.58 12.59 33.82
N LEU A 298 -24.79 11.96 32.95
CA LEU A 298 -23.87 12.69 32.08
C LEU A 298 -24.59 13.48 30.99
N LEU A 299 -25.83 13.11 30.65
CA LEU A 299 -26.65 13.82 29.66
C LEU A 299 -27.20 15.13 30.22
N GLU A 300 -27.36 15.23 31.52
CA GLU A 300 -27.86 16.39 32.25
C GLU A 300 -26.72 17.34 32.65
N ASP A 301 -25.46 16.86 32.65
CA ASP A 301 -24.30 17.70 32.99
C ASP A 301 -23.94 18.59 31.84
N SER A 302 -24.04 19.90 32.06
CA SER A 302 -23.71 20.94 31.04
C SER A 302 -22.29 20.84 30.46
N LYS A 303 -21.33 20.18 31.16
CA LYS A 303 -19.98 19.96 30.69
C LYS A 303 -19.87 18.98 29.51
N TYR A 304 -20.91 18.16 29.25
CA TYR A 304 -20.81 17.05 28.30
C TYR A 304 -21.84 17.10 27.17
N THR A 305 -22.71 18.11 27.13
CA THR A 305 -23.83 18.20 26.20
C THR A 305 -23.42 18.29 24.73
N THR A 306 -22.27 18.87 24.43
CA THR A 306 -21.72 18.96 23.05
C THR A 306 -20.32 18.39 22.98
N ASN A 307 -19.89 17.96 21.76
CA ASN A 307 -18.53 17.46 21.58
C ASN A 307 -17.47 18.49 22.00
N LYS A 308 -17.66 19.77 21.70
CA LYS A 308 -16.73 20.82 22.14
C LYS A 308 -16.57 20.83 23.66
N LEU A 309 -17.66 20.81 24.40
CA LEU A 309 -17.64 20.81 25.87
C LEU A 309 -16.99 19.52 26.41
N ARG A 310 -17.22 18.37 25.76
CA ARG A 310 -16.53 17.11 26.13
C ARG A 310 -15.03 17.16 25.88
N VAL A 311 -14.60 17.82 24.79
CA VAL A 311 -13.17 18.06 24.52
C VAL A 311 -12.55 18.92 25.60
N ASP A 312 -13.21 20.02 25.98
CA ASP A 312 -12.75 20.96 27.01
C ASP A 312 -12.71 20.28 28.39
N ASN A 313 -13.64 19.36 28.66
CA ASN A 313 -13.74 18.59 29.92
C ASN A 313 -13.25 17.15 29.79
N ARG A 314 -12.37 16.84 28.84
CA ARG A 314 -11.90 15.51 28.49
C ARG A 314 -11.47 14.68 29.72
N LYS A 315 -10.60 15.21 30.55
CA LYS A 315 -10.02 14.47 31.68
C LYS A 315 -11.10 13.97 32.67
N SER A 316 -12.06 14.82 32.99
CA SER A 316 -13.14 14.46 33.93
C SER A 316 -14.06 13.38 33.35
N LEU A 317 -14.46 13.52 32.07
CA LEU A 317 -15.31 12.52 31.40
C LEU A 317 -14.61 11.17 31.26
N LEU A 318 -13.36 11.18 30.81
CA LEU A 318 -12.60 9.95 30.61
C LEU A 318 -12.34 9.23 31.93
N SER A 319 -12.07 9.93 33.04
CA SER A 319 -11.93 9.32 34.34
C SER A 319 -13.20 8.53 34.79
N ILE A 320 -14.40 9.05 34.50
CA ILE A 320 -15.63 8.35 34.77
C ILE A 320 -15.74 7.07 33.94
N LEU A 321 -15.42 7.16 32.64
CA LEU A 321 -15.49 6.02 31.73
C LEU A 321 -14.43 4.96 32.05
N ASP A 322 -13.19 5.35 32.36
CA ASP A 322 -12.11 4.44 32.75
C ASP A 322 -12.49 3.61 34.00
N ASN A 323 -13.03 4.28 35.04
CA ASN A 323 -13.50 3.62 36.25
C ASN A 323 -14.64 2.65 35.98
N LEU A 324 -15.45 2.89 34.97
CA LEU A 324 -16.53 1.97 34.61
C LEU A 324 -16.01 0.79 33.78
N PHE A 325 -15.19 1.05 32.72
CA PHE A 325 -14.76 -0.02 31.84
C PHE A 325 -13.87 -1.05 32.49
N ILE A 326 -13.05 -0.68 33.48
CA ILE A 326 -12.23 -1.62 34.24
C ILE A 326 -13.02 -2.65 35.06
N THR A 327 -14.33 -2.44 35.28
CA THR A 327 -15.16 -3.30 36.13
C THR A 327 -15.53 -4.63 35.49
N LYS A 328 -15.50 -4.77 34.17
CA LYS A 328 -15.88 -5.99 33.46
C LYS A 328 -14.80 -6.43 32.49
N LYS A 329 -14.86 -7.71 32.10
CA LYS A 329 -14.04 -8.26 31.01
C LYS A 329 -14.46 -7.69 29.65
N THR A 330 -13.54 -7.65 28.70
CA THR A 330 -13.77 -7.16 27.32
C THR A 330 -14.99 -7.82 26.68
N LYS A 331 -15.10 -9.17 26.76
CA LYS A 331 -16.24 -9.90 26.20
C LYS A 331 -17.58 -9.42 26.72
N ALA A 332 -17.68 -9.17 28.04
CA ALA A 332 -18.92 -8.70 28.65
C ALA A 332 -19.29 -7.28 28.18
N TRP A 333 -18.30 -6.44 27.85
CA TRP A 333 -18.56 -5.13 27.25
C TRP A 333 -19.00 -5.24 25.80
N LEU A 334 -18.39 -6.12 25.00
CA LEU A 334 -18.81 -6.38 23.62
C LEU A 334 -20.28 -6.79 23.56
N ASP A 335 -20.71 -7.68 24.49
CA ASP A 335 -22.13 -8.11 24.58
C ASP A 335 -23.07 -6.94 24.97
N VAL A 336 -22.61 -5.99 25.79
CA VAL A 336 -23.39 -4.79 26.18
C VAL A 336 -23.55 -3.83 24.99
N PHE A 337 -22.55 -3.75 24.11
CA PHE A 337 -22.57 -2.87 22.94
C PHE A 337 -23.20 -3.48 21.70
N ASP A 338 -23.49 -4.79 21.72
CA ASP A 338 -24.03 -5.45 20.54
C ASP A 338 -25.35 -4.80 20.09
N GLY A 339 -25.43 -4.46 18.78
CA GLY A 339 -26.60 -3.80 18.20
C GLY A 339 -26.85 -2.35 18.62
N CYS A 340 -26.01 -1.72 19.44
CA CYS A 340 -26.26 -0.37 19.96
C CYS A 340 -26.12 0.77 18.94
N GLY A 341 -25.48 0.52 17.76
CA GLY A 341 -25.36 1.49 16.68
C GLY A 341 -24.24 2.54 16.86
N ILE A 342 -23.32 2.36 17.82
CA ILE A 342 -22.10 3.15 17.92
C ILE A 342 -20.86 2.29 17.57
N PRO A 343 -19.75 2.88 17.12
CA PRO A 343 -18.51 2.15 16.87
C PRO A 343 -17.88 1.62 18.16
N TYR A 344 -17.61 0.33 18.20
CA TYR A 344 -16.87 -0.33 19.28
C TYR A 344 -16.14 -1.57 18.76
N GLY A 345 -15.16 -2.06 19.50
CA GLY A 345 -14.44 -3.29 19.16
C GLY A 345 -13.36 -3.63 20.18
N PRO A 346 -12.89 -4.87 20.22
CA PRO A 346 -11.76 -5.27 21.07
C PRO A 346 -10.44 -4.78 20.49
N LEU A 347 -9.40 -4.71 21.33
CA LEU A 347 -8.02 -4.60 20.87
C LEU A 347 -7.49 -6.02 20.62
N ASN A 348 -7.43 -6.43 19.37
CA ASN A 348 -7.04 -7.77 18.96
C ASN A 348 -5.51 -7.93 18.84
N ASP A 349 -4.99 -9.07 19.27
CA ASP A 349 -3.69 -9.60 18.87
C ASP A 349 -3.78 -10.32 17.52
N MET A 350 -2.68 -10.87 17.02
CA MET A 350 -2.63 -11.52 15.70
C MET A 350 -3.47 -12.79 15.64
N GLU A 351 -3.55 -13.56 16.72
CA GLU A 351 -4.40 -14.76 16.81
C GLU A 351 -5.87 -14.39 16.64
N ASN A 352 -6.32 -13.38 17.39
CA ASN A 352 -7.69 -12.88 17.31
C ASN A 352 -8.00 -12.22 15.97
N VAL A 353 -7.06 -11.46 15.37
CA VAL A 353 -7.25 -10.87 14.01
C VAL A 353 -7.48 -11.96 12.97
N PHE A 354 -6.65 -13.01 12.95
CA PHE A 354 -6.73 -14.05 11.91
C PHE A 354 -7.76 -15.16 12.20
N SER A 355 -8.34 -15.20 13.38
CA SER A 355 -9.50 -16.04 13.73
C SER A 355 -10.83 -15.27 13.71
N ASP A 356 -10.80 -13.95 13.52
CA ASP A 356 -12.00 -13.12 13.51
C ASP A 356 -12.96 -13.51 12.37
N PRO A 357 -14.26 -13.67 12.66
CA PRO A 357 -15.24 -14.07 11.65
C PRO A 357 -15.27 -13.16 10.42
N GLN A 358 -15.04 -11.86 10.57
CA GLN A 358 -15.00 -10.92 9.44
C GLN A 358 -13.72 -11.09 8.60
N THR A 359 -12.59 -11.38 9.24
CA THR A 359 -11.33 -11.72 8.54
C THR A 359 -11.50 -12.98 7.69
N LEU A 360 -12.12 -14.01 8.24
CA LEU A 360 -12.40 -15.27 7.52
C LEU A 360 -13.43 -15.06 6.42
N HIS A 361 -14.52 -14.35 6.67
CA HIS A 361 -15.53 -14.00 5.66
C HIS A 361 -14.95 -13.21 4.49
N ASN A 362 -13.98 -12.36 4.77
CA ASN A 362 -13.33 -11.53 3.75
C ASN A 362 -12.20 -12.23 2.99
N ASP A 363 -11.94 -13.51 3.27
CA ASP A 363 -10.83 -14.29 2.67
C ASP A 363 -9.47 -13.61 2.85
N MET A 364 -9.23 -13.03 4.05
CA MET A 364 -8.02 -12.26 4.32
C MET A 364 -6.79 -13.13 4.66
N ILE A 365 -6.88 -14.43 4.48
CA ILE A 365 -5.76 -15.38 4.58
C ILE A 365 -5.62 -16.05 3.21
N LEU A 366 -4.56 -15.71 2.48
CA LEU A 366 -4.22 -16.37 1.23
C LEU A 366 -3.25 -17.53 1.51
N GLU A 367 -3.61 -18.70 1.04
CA GLU A 367 -2.79 -19.90 1.13
C GLU A 367 -2.29 -20.29 -0.26
N MET A 368 -0.98 -20.58 -0.39
CA MET A 368 -0.32 -20.92 -1.65
C MET A 368 0.70 -22.03 -1.40
N GLU A 369 0.90 -22.91 -2.40
CA GLU A 369 1.96 -23.92 -2.37
C GLU A 369 3.23 -23.34 -2.98
N HIS A 370 4.29 -23.25 -2.19
CA HIS A 370 5.60 -22.77 -2.61
C HIS A 370 6.57 -23.93 -2.75
N SER A 371 7.37 -23.92 -3.81
CA SER A 371 8.23 -25.06 -4.19
C SER A 371 9.27 -25.47 -3.12
N ILE A 372 9.73 -24.52 -2.29
CA ILE A 372 10.75 -24.77 -1.25
C ILE A 372 10.15 -24.59 0.16
N ALA A 373 9.27 -23.62 0.36
CA ALA A 373 8.68 -23.30 1.66
C ALA A 373 7.45 -24.16 2.00
N GLY A 374 6.94 -24.95 1.04
CA GLY A 374 5.69 -25.70 1.20
C GLY A 374 4.49 -24.77 1.28
N LYS A 375 3.58 -25.03 2.20
CA LYS A 375 2.39 -24.21 2.41
C LYS A 375 2.73 -22.84 3.01
N VAL A 376 2.47 -21.78 2.26
CA VAL A 376 2.70 -20.38 2.65
C VAL A 376 1.38 -19.68 2.84
N ARG A 377 1.23 -18.94 3.95
CA ARG A 377 0.07 -18.11 4.25
C ARG A 377 0.48 -16.64 4.34
N VAL A 378 -0.26 -15.76 3.67
CA VAL A 378 0.00 -14.32 3.68
C VAL A 378 -1.31 -13.54 3.82
N PRO A 379 -1.27 -12.27 4.26
CA PRO A 379 -2.45 -11.41 4.26
C PRO A 379 -3.09 -11.31 2.87
N GLY A 380 -4.41 -11.35 2.85
CA GLY A 380 -5.24 -11.35 1.63
C GLY A 380 -5.32 -10.01 0.92
N LYS A 381 -6.19 -9.96 -0.08
CA LYS A 381 -6.48 -8.76 -0.86
C LYS A 381 -7.55 -7.93 -0.18
N ALA A 382 -7.30 -6.64 -0.03
CA ALA A 382 -8.23 -5.73 0.66
C ALA A 382 -9.47 -5.36 -0.18
N VAL A 383 -9.46 -5.56 -1.50
CA VAL A 383 -10.52 -5.13 -2.42
C VAL A 383 -11.18 -6.33 -3.06
N LYS A 384 -12.51 -6.35 -3.05
CA LYS A 384 -13.36 -7.32 -3.78
C LYS A 384 -14.02 -6.61 -4.96
N TYR A 385 -14.06 -7.27 -6.11
CA TYR A 385 -14.71 -6.77 -7.32
C TYR A 385 -15.96 -7.61 -7.64
N SER A 386 -17.09 -6.97 -7.94
CA SER A 386 -18.37 -7.65 -8.23
C SER A 386 -18.29 -8.56 -9.43
N GLU A 387 -17.62 -8.12 -10.49
CA GLU A 387 -17.54 -8.84 -11.75
C GLU A 387 -16.58 -10.02 -11.74
N ARG A 388 -15.53 -9.99 -10.90
CA ARG A 388 -14.50 -11.03 -10.87
C ARG A 388 -13.83 -11.13 -9.52
N GLN A 389 -13.55 -12.36 -9.09
CA GLN A 389 -12.66 -12.61 -7.95
C GLN A 389 -11.21 -12.65 -8.43
N MET A 390 -10.39 -11.77 -7.89
CA MET A 390 -8.96 -11.75 -8.16
C MET A 390 -8.26 -12.65 -7.16
N LYS A 391 -7.80 -13.80 -7.62
CA LYS A 391 -7.00 -14.74 -6.82
C LYS A 391 -5.54 -14.66 -7.26
N PRO A 392 -4.56 -14.86 -6.35
CA PRO A 392 -3.19 -15.04 -6.76
C PRO A 392 -3.08 -16.27 -7.67
N THR A 393 -2.35 -16.13 -8.76
CA THR A 393 -2.12 -17.22 -9.71
C THR A 393 -0.78 -17.91 -9.48
N LEU A 394 0.18 -17.17 -8.90
CA LEU A 394 1.54 -17.64 -8.65
C LEU A 394 1.94 -17.39 -7.19
N PRO A 395 2.57 -18.38 -6.52
CA PRO A 395 3.25 -18.12 -5.25
C PRO A 395 4.46 -17.20 -5.49
N PRO A 396 5.03 -16.59 -4.42
CA PRO A 396 6.29 -15.87 -4.55
C PRO A 396 7.37 -16.73 -5.19
N PRO A 397 8.19 -16.22 -6.13
CA PRO A 397 9.17 -17.03 -6.83
C PRO A 397 10.43 -17.31 -6.00
N THR A 398 11.12 -18.42 -6.24
CA THR A 398 12.51 -18.57 -5.84
C THR A 398 13.42 -17.70 -6.70
N LEU A 399 14.64 -17.42 -6.22
CA LEU A 399 15.60 -16.58 -6.95
C LEU A 399 15.92 -17.14 -8.34
N GLY A 400 15.66 -16.35 -9.38
CA GLY A 400 15.94 -16.72 -10.77
C GLY A 400 15.07 -17.85 -11.33
N GLN A 401 13.99 -18.21 -10.66
CA GLN A 401 13.13 -19.35 -11.04
C GLN A 401 12.69 -19.31 -12.51
N HIS A 402 12.50 -18.15 -13.08
CA HIS A 402 11.97 -17.97 -14.43
C HIS A 402 13.00 -17.39 -15.41
N THR A 403 14.31 -17.42 -15.05
CA THR A 403 15.37 -16.81 -15.87
C THR A 403 15.34 -17.34 -17.30
N ASN A 404 15.38 -18.67 -17.49
CA ASN A 404 15.40 -19.27 -18.84
C ASN A 404 14.09 -18.99 -19.60
N GLU A 405 12.95 -19.19 -18.93
CA GLU A 405 11.63 -18.94 -19.51
C GLU A 405 11.49 -17.52 -20.08
N ILE A 406 11.88 -16.51 -19.30
CA ILE A 406 11.79 -15.11 -19.70
C ILE A 406 12.76 -14.80 -20.86
N LEU A 407 14.00 -15.25 -20.79
CA LEU A 407 15.00 -15.01 -21.83
C LEU A 407 14.62 -15.67 -23.16
N GLN A 408 14.07 -16.88 -23.12
CA GLN A 408 13.59 -17.57 -24.32
C GLN A 408 12.31 -16.93 -24.86
N SER A 409 11.29 -16.75 -24.02
CA SER A 409 9.96 -16.33 -24.49
C SER A 409 9.88 -14.86 -24.87
N MET A 410 10.61 -13.97 -24.17
CA MET A 410 10.58 -12.54 -24.45
C MET A 410 11.73 -12.07 -25.34
N LEU A 411 12.93 -12.61 -25.18
CA LEU A 411 14.09 -12.15 -25.93
C LEU A 411 14.54 -13.09 -27.06
N ASN A 412 13.85 -14.23 -27.24
CA ASN A 412 14.15 -15.26 -28.22
C ASN A 412 15.62 -15.74 -28.18
N LEU A 413 16.22 -15.77 -26.96
CA LEU A 413 17.60 -16.25 -26.81
C LEU A 413 17.62 -17.78 -26.90
N SER A 414 18.64 -18.29 -27.61
CA SER A 414 18.88 -19.74 -27.68
C SER A 414 19.44 -20.28 -26.36
N GLU A 415 19.38 -21.60 -26.16
CA GLU A 415 20.00 -22.25 -24.99
C GLU A 415 21.51 -21.99 -24.93
N ASN A 416 22.18 -21.89 -26.08
CA ASN A 416 23.62 -21.57 -26.14
C ASN A 416 23.91 -20.14 -25.69
N ASP A 417 23.05 -19.15 -26.05
CA ASP A 417 23.19 -17.78 -25.58
C ASP A 417 22.99 -17.71 -24.06
N ILE A 418 21.97 -18.38 -23.55
CA ILE A 418 21.68 -18.44 -22.12
C ILE A 418 22.83 -19.10 -21.36
N LYS A 419 23.38 -20.20 -21.88
CA LYS A 419 24.55 -20.86 -21.29
C LYS A 419 25.75 -19.91 -21.25
N SER A 420 26.04 -19.22 -22.35
CA SER A 420 27.15 -18.24 -22.44
C SER A 420 26.98 -17.12 -21.40
N LEU A 421 25.77 -16.56 -21.23
CA LEU A 421 25.50 -15.55 -20.22
C LEU A 421 25.68 -16.07 -18.80
N ARG A 422 25.34 -17.33 -18.55
CA ARG A 422 25.54 -17.98 -17.25
C ARG A 422 27.02 -18.24 -16.96
N ASP A 423 27.78 -18.70 -17.95
CA ASP A 423 29.24 -18.94 -17.82
C ASP A 423 29.97 -17.61 -17.54
N LYS A 424 29.50 -16.49 -18.10
CA LYS A 424 29.96 -15.12 -17.80
C LYS A 424 29.45 -14.56 -16.47
N LYS A 425 28.62 -15.29 -15.73
CA LYS A 425 27.98 -14.86 -14.47
C LYS A 425 27.11 -13.62 -14.61
N VAL A 426 26.58 -13.34 -15.79
CA VAL A 426 25.62 -12.25 -16.03
C VAL A 426 24.24 -12.63 -15.49
N ILE A 427 23.88 -13.89 -15.58
CA ILE A 427 22.60 -14.46 -15.10
C ILE A 427 22.84 -15.68 -14.20
N GLN A 428 21.76 -16.05 -13.47
CA GLN A 428 21.74 -17.29 -12.67
C GLN A 428 20.67 -18.24 -13.20
#